data_0d661ee8c37811d5d2810cfc77c0930c
#
_entry.id   0d661ee8c37811d5d2810cfc77c0930c
#
_cell.length_a   1.000
_cell.length_b   1.000
_cell.length_c   1.000
_cell.angle_alpha   90.00
_cell.angle_beta   90.00
_cell.angle_gamma   90.00
#
_symmetry.space_group_name_H-M   'P 1'
#
loop_
_entity.id
_entity.type
_entity.pdbx_description
1 polymer ?
#
loop_
_entity_poly.entity_id
_entity_poly.type
_entity_poly.pdbx_seq_one_letter_code
_entity_poly.pdbx_strand_id
1 'polypeptide(L)'
;MSTHFELQGHRGGRGLRPENTLPSFEAALDAVVDSVETDLQLTRDGVPVVCHDPLLGGRLCGAPPFPEGTPISRLTLAQLRLYRLDRNPDPQRFRDQAADVTPLAARFAAERGLDPYGVPTLAELFAFAAAYAGEPGERAGKSATLRDRARHVVFDLELKRVPFHPEAIGDDFIGESAGLLERRVVETARAAGVAGRTRVRSFDHRSVRALRKIAPEIEGAVLVADTAVVDPAEVARRAGAAVYCPSYTFLDEEQVRKAHAGGVRVLPWTVNDAGAWRRLLAWGVDGLTTDFPDRLAAYLQKGGTAG
;
A
#
# COMPACT_ATOMS: atom_id res chain seq x y z
N MET A 1 -17.36 -5.16 16.43
CA MET A 1 -16.71 -5.01 15.12
C MET A 1 -16.78 -3.56 14.73
N SER A 2 -15.79 -2.98 14.08
CA SER A 2 -15.84 -1.58 13.63
C SER A 2 -17.00 -1.42 12.66
N THR A 3 -17.84 -0.40 12.88
CA THR A 3 -18.95 -0.05 11.97
C THR A 3 -18.49 0.83 10.81
N HIS A 4 -17.18 1.12 10.74
CA HIS A 4 -16.60 1.99 9.73
C HIS A 4 -16.02 1.16 8.60
N PHE A 5 -16.53 1.39 7.37
CA PHE A 5 -16.02 0.80 6.14
C PHE A 5 -14.70 1.47 5.74
N GLU A 6 -13.65 0.68 5.47
CA GLU A 6 -12.32 1.17 5.12
C GLU A 6 -12.19 1.35 3.58
N LEU A 7 -12.07 2.58 3.12
CA LEU A 7 -11.71 2.89 1.73
C LEU A 7 -10.19 2.94 1.61
N GLN A 8 -9.61 2.01 0.83
CA GLN A 8 -8.17 1.90 0.69
C GLN A 8 -7.72 2.23 -0.74
N GLY A 9 -6.77 3.18 -0.86
CA GLY A 9 -6.14 3.53 -2.13
C GLY A 9 -4.98 2.59 -2.44
N HIS A 10 -5.06 1.84 -3.56
CA HIS A 10 -4.06 0.88 -4.02
C HIS A 10 -2.86 1.61 -4.63
N ARG A 11 -1.67 1.42 -4.07
CA ARG A 11 -0.42 2.11 -4.46
C ARG A 11 -0.59 3.63 -4.50
N GLY A 12 -1.28 4.16 -3.49
CA GLY A 12 -1.84 5.49 -3.51
C GLY A 12 -3.15 5.56 -4.29
N GLY A 13 -3.27 6.48 -5.25
CA GLY A 13 -4.39 6.57 -6.19
C GLY A 13 -3.97 6.16 -7.60
N ARG A 14 -3.63 4.89 -7.81
CA ARG A 14 -3.02 4.36 -9.05
C ARG A 14 -3.81 4.68 -10.32
N GLY A 15 -5.12 4.71 -10.25
CA GLY A 15 -5.96 5.08 -11.40
C GLY A 15 -5.92 6.57 -11.74
N LEU A 16 -5.43 7.40 -10.81
CA LEU A 16 -5.40 8.86 -10.93
C LEU A 16 -4.01 9.40 -11.27
N ARG A 17 -2.96 8.77 -10.73
CA ARG A 17 -1.55 9.15 -10.88
C ARG A 17 -0.67 7.91 -10.98
N PRO A 18 0.55 8.00 -11.55
CA PRO A 18 1.51 6.89 -11.56
C PRO A 18 1.72 6.32 -10.17
N GLU A 19 1.59 4.99 -10.06
CA GLU A 19 1.57 4.24 -8.79
C GLU A 19 2.83 4.46 -7.93
N ASN A 20 2.65 4.36 -6.60
CA ASN A 20 3.77 4.39 -5.65
C ASN A 20 4.62 5.68 -5.71
N THR A 21 4.05 6.80 -6.16
CA THR A 21 4.71 8.10 -6.27
C THR A 21 4.09 9.12 -5.32
N LEU A 22 4.81 10.19 -5.02
CA LEU A 22 4.27 11.27 -4.19
C LEU A 22 2.96 11.86 -4.75
N PRO A 23 2.83 12.12 -6.09
CA PRO A 23 1.56 12.53 -6.67
C PRO A 23 0.43 11.51 -6.49
N SER A 24 0.72 10.20 -6.53
CA SER A 24 -0.28 9.16 -6.30
C SER A 24 -0.80 9.17 -4.87
N PHE A 25 0.09 9.34 -3.90
CA PHE A 25 -0.29 9.43 -2.48
C PHE A 25 -1.07 10.72 -2.20
N GLU A 26 -0.69 11.86 -2.81
CA GLU A 26 -1.47 13.09 -2.70
C GLU A 26 -2.89 12.90 -3.23
N ALA A 27 -3.05 12.30 -4.41
CA ALA A 27 -4.36 12.04 -5.02
C ALA A 27 -5.23 11.10 -4.16
N ALA A 28 -4.64 10.10 -3.52
CA ALA A 28 -5.37 9.23 -2.59
C ALA A 28 -5.86 9.99 -1.35
N LEU A 29 -5.01 10.82 -0.75
CA LEU A 29 -5.38 11.64 0.40
C LEU A 29 -6.46 12.68 0.03
N ASP A 30 -6.40 13.26 -1.17
CA ASP A 30 -7.44 14.14 -1.70
C ASP A 30 -8.78 13.41 -1.92
N ALA A 31 -8.74 12.11 -2.26
CA ALA A 31 -9.92 11.26 -2.37
C ALA A 31 -10.46 10.77 -1.01
N VAL A 32 -9.89 11.23 0.11
CA VAL A 32 -10.37 10.98 1.48
C VAL A 32 -10.31 9.50 1.85
N VAL A 33 -9.25 8.81 1.46
CA VAL A 33 -9.05 7.41 1.85
C VAL A 33 -8.83 7.25 3.36
N ASP A 34 -9.21 6.10 3.90
CA ASP A 34 -8.93 5.71 5.28
C ASP A 34 -7.54 5.09 5.41
N SER A 35 -7.09 4.41 4.34
CA SER A 35 -5.74 3.85 4.28
C SER A 35 -5.12 4.02 2.89
N VAL A 36 -3.80 4.15 2.86
CA VAL A 36 -2.98 4.08 1.65
C VAL A 36 -2.23 2.77 1.66
N GLU A 37 -2.44 2.00 0.61
CA GLU A 37 -1.69 0.77 0.40
C GLU A 37 -0.48 1.07 -0.48
N THR A 38 0.64 0.36 -0.23
CA THR A 38 1.87 0.50 -0.99
C THR A 38 2.77 -0.72 -0.85
N ASP A 39 3.66 -0.89 -1.82
CA ASP A 39 4.56 -2.03 -1.95
C ASP A 39 5.98 -1.69 -1.47
N LEU A 40 6.61 -2.58 -0.71
CA LEU A 40 7.95 -2.36 -0.19
C LEU A 40 8.97 -3.37 -0.74
N GLN A 41 10.06 -2.82 -1.26
CA GLN A 41 11.29 -3.53 -1.61
C GLN A 41 12.42 -3.06 -0.69
N LEU A 42 13.57 -3.74 -0.75
CA LEU A 42 14.76 -3.39 0.01
C LEU A 42 15.92 -3.11 -0.96
N THR A 43 16.60 -1.99 -0.81
CA THR A 43 17.82 -1.69 -1.56
C THR A 43 19.03 -2.45 -0.98
N ARG A 44 20.13 -2.54 -1.75
CA ARG A 44 21.38 -3.18 -1.32
C ARG A 44 21.95 -2.57 -0.04
N ASP A 45 21.77 -1.27 0.16
CA ASP A 45 22.20 -0.54 1.35
C ASP A 45 21.15 -0.53 2.48
N GLY A 46 20.13 -1.41 2.37
CA GLY A 46 19.18 -1.71 3.44
C GLY A 46 18.14 -0.62 3.68
N VAL A 47 17.77 0.15 2.65
CA VAL A 47 16.72 1.16 2.73
C VAL A 47 15.40 0.59 2.19
N PRO A 48 14.29 0.60 2.96
CA PRO A 48 12.97 0.28 2.46
C PRO A 48 12.50 1.33 1.45
N VAL A 49 12.17 0.89 0.25
CA VAL A 49 11.71 1.75 -0.85
C VAL A 49 10.34 1.33 -1.33
N VAL A 50 9.57 2.31 -1.81
CA VAL A 50 8.20 2.13 -2.26
C VAL A 50 8.19 1.79 -3.74
N CYS A 51 8.12 0.50 -4.06
CA CYS A 51 8.13 -0.01 -5.43
C CYS A 51 7.50 -1.41 -5.50
N HIS A 52 6.63 -1.63 -6.49
CA HIS A 52 5.98 -2.93 -6.67
C HIS A 52 6.91 -3.96 -7.29
N ASP A 53 7.53 -3.63 -8.40
CA ASP A 53 8.31 -4.60 -9.18
C ASP A 53 9.69 -4.83 -8.52
N PRO A 54 10.13 -6.08 -8.37
CA PRO A 54 11.43 -6.39 -7.77
C PRO A 54 12.60 -6.13 -8.70
N LEU A 55 12.33 -5.91 -9.98
CA LEU A 55 13.32 -5.76 -11.05
C LEU A 55 13.17 -4.41 -11.74
N LEU A 56 14.28 -3.86 -12.24
CA LEU A 56 14.25 -2.74 -13.16
C LEU A 56 13.53 -3.11 -14.46
N GLY A 57 12.76 -2.17 -15.00
CA GLY A 57 11.97 -2.33 -16.23
C GLY A 57 10.50 -2.02 -16.01
N GLY A 58 9.68 -2.20 -17.04
CA GLY A 58 8.24 -1.99 -16.95
C GLY A 58 7.83 -0.57 -16.54
N ARG A 59 7.61 -0.35 -15.25
CA ARG A 59 7.17 0.94 -14.67
C ARG A 59 8.32 1.88 -14.34
N LEU A 60 9.50 1.33 -14.08
CA LEU A 60 10.70 2.11 -13.78
C LEU A 60 11.34 2.60 -15.06
N CYS A 61 11.33 3.90 -15.28
CA CYS A 61 11.84 4.56 -16.49
C CYS A 61 13.09 5.36 -16.17
N GLY A 62 13.98 5.48 -17.14
CA GLY A 62 15.20 6.28 -17.02
C GLY A 62 16.19 5.93 -18.14
N ALA A 63 17.30 6.69 -18.20
CA ALA A 63 18.46 6.34 -19.04
C ALA A 63 19.42 5.51 -18.17
N PRO A 64 19.41 4.21 -18.26
CA PRO A 64 20.00 3.35 -17.25
C PRO A 64 21.51 3.18 -17.41
N PRO A 65 22.27 3.24 -16.30
CA PRO A 65 23.55 2.57 -16.23
C PRO A 65 23.40 1.06 -15.94
N PHE A 66 22.18 0.58 -15.59
CA PHE A 66 21.92 -0.82 -15.26
C PHE A 66 20.93 -1.45 -16.23
N PRO A 67 21.15 -2.71 -16.65
CA PRO A 67 20.27 -3.39 -17.61
C PRO A 67 18.88 -3.65 -17.01
N GLU A 68 17.88 -3.71 -17.88
CA GLU A 68 16.54 -4.21 -17.53
C GLU A 68 16.65 -5.60 -16.90
N GLY A 69 15.79 -5.88 -15.92
CA GLY A 69 15.85 -7.11 -15.15
C GLY A 69 16.86 -7.10 -13.99
N THR A 70 17.60 -5.99 -13.77
CA THR A 70 18.44 -5.87 -12.56
C THR A 70 17.56 -5.83 -11.31
N PRO A 71 17.81 -6.69 -10.30
CA PRO A 71 17.07 -6.67 -9.05
C PRO A 71 17.27 -5.36 -8.27
N ILE A 72 16.20 -4.80 -7.70
CA ILE A 72 16.25 -3.61 -6.82
C ILE A 72 17.19 -3.88 -5.65
N SER A 73 17.17 -5.09 -5.10
CA SER A 73 18.05 -5.50 -3.99
C SER A 73 19.55 -5.46 -4.31
N ARG A 74 19.94 -5.30 -5.57
CA ARG A 74 21.34 -5.10 -5.98
C ARG A 74 21.74 -3.63 -6.17
N LEU A 75 20.79 -2.72 -6.08
CA LEU A 75 21.01 -1.28 -6.25
C LEU A 75 21.03 -0.57 -4.89
N THR A 76 21.93 0.39 -4.73
CA THR A 76 21.82 1.35 -3.63
C THR A 76 20.68 2.32 -3.88
N LEU A 77 20.21 3.00 -2.83
CA LEU A 77 19.21 4.05 -2.98
C LEU A 77 19.65 5.11 -4.00
N ALA A 78 20.92 5.54 -3.94
CA ALA A 78 21.48 6.52 -4.89
C ALA A 78 21.40 6.06 -6.35
N GLN A 79 21.62 4.77 -6.60
CA GLN A 79 21.50 4.18 -7.94
C GLN A 79 20.03 4.06 -8.37
N LEU A 80 19.14 3.66 -7.47
CA LEU A 80 17.71 3.55 -7.75
C LEU A 80 17.06 4.91 -8.06
N ARG A 81 17.55 6.00 -7.46
CA ARG A 81 17.10 7.38 -7.74
C ARG A 81 17.40 7.90 -9.14
N LEU A 82 18.15 7.17 -9.95
CA LEU A 82 18.32 7.47 -11.37
C LEU A 82 17.08 7.08 -12.20
N TYR A 83 16.12 6.41 -11.60
CA TYR A 83 14.91 5.91 -12.25
C TYR A 83 13.67 6.63 -11.72
N ARG A 84 12.60 6.64 -12.54
CA ARG A 84 11.33 7.30 -12.28
C ARG A 84 10.17 6.33 -12.47
N LEU A 85 9.08 6.58 -11.75
CA LEU A 85 7.80 5.87 -11.87
C LEU A 85 6.75 6.77 -12.57
N ASP A 86 7.12 7.45 -13.65
CA ASP A 86 6.29 8.45 -14.33
C ASP A 86 5.47 7.90 -15.50
N ARG A 87 5.63 6.61 -15.83
CA ARG A 87 4.94 5.99 -16.96
C ARG A 87 3.64 5.33 -16.51
N ASN A 88 2.58 5.54 -17.30
CA ASN A 88 1.36 4.72 -17.21
C ASN A 88 1.61 3.39 -17.93
N PRO A 89 1.73 2.27 -17.21
CA PRO A 89 2.05 0.97 -17.81
C PRO A 89 0.85 0.33 -18.53
N ASP A 90 -0.37 0.82 -18.27
CA ASP A 90 -1.61 0.31 -18.85
C ASP A 90 -2.58 1.46 -19.19
N PRO A 91 -2.32 2.19 -20.31
CA PRO A 91 -3.15 3.32 -20.71
C PRO A 91 -4.60 2.94 -21.08
N GLN A 92 -4.86 1.67 -21.37
CA GLN A 92 -6.23 1.21 -21.63
C GLN A 92 -7.04 1.09 -20.34
N ARG A 93 -6.42 0.61 -19.28
CA ARG A 93 -7.03 0.48 -17.95
C ARG A 93 -7.10 1.80 -17.20
N PHE A 94 -6.05 2.62 -17.29
CA PHE A 94 -5.90 3.88 -16.56
C PHE A 94 -5.95 5.08 -17.52
N ARG A 95 -7.04 5.21 -18.29
CA ARG A 95 -7.22 6.24 -19.34
C ARG A 95 -7.14 7.66 -18.79
N ASP A 96 -7.62 7.86 -17.56
CA ASP A 96 -7.72 9.16 -16.90
C ASP A 96 -6.53 9.45 -15.97
N GLN A 97 -5.51 8.58 -15.97
CA GLN A 97 -4.32 8.80 -15.18
C GLN A 97 -3.56 10.02 -15.68
N ALA A 98 -3.48 11.07 -14.85
CA ALA A 98 -2.77 12.29 -15.21
C ALA A 98 -1.28 12.18 -14.87
N ALA A 99 -0.44 12.76 -15.72
CA ALA A 99 1.02 12.76 -15.59
C ALA A 99 1.56 14.08 -14.98
N ASP A 100 0.70 15.06 -14.69
CA ASP A 100 1.09 16.30 -14.04
C ASP A 100 1.44 16.11 -12.58
N VAL A 101 2.44 16.84 -12.10
CA VAL A 101 2.86 16.80 -10.69
C VAL A 101 1.86 17.59 -9.84
N THR A 102 1.40 16.97 -8.76
CA THR A 102 0.47 17.61 -7.83
C THR A 102 1.18 18.70 -6.98
N PRO A 103 0.46 19.74 -6.51
CA PRO A 103 1.11 20.92 -5.90
C PRO A 103 1.96 20.62 -4.65
N LEU A 104 1.47 19.76 -3.77
CA LEU A 104 2.24 19.41 -2.56
C LEU A 104 3.44 18.52 -2.92
N ALA A 105 3.26 17.54 -3.80
CA ALA A 105 4.34 16.65 -4.22
C ALA A 105 5.48 17.44 -4.90
N ALA A 106 5.15 18.43 -5.76
CA ALA A 106 6.14 19.30 -6.38
C ALA A 106 6.96 20.08 -5.34
N ARG A 107 6.28 20.70 -4.37
CA ARG A 107 6.92 21.49 -3.31
C ARG A 107 7.77 20.63 -2.39
N PHE A 108 7.20 19.53 -1.90
CA PHE A 108 7.88 18.59 -1.01
C PHE A 108 9.15 18.03 -1.65
N ALA A 109 9.07 17.64 -2.91
CA ALA A 109 10.22 17.13 -3.65
C ALA A 109 11.30 18.21 -3.85
N ALA A 110 10.92 19.42 -4.26
CA ALA A 110 11.84 20.53 -4.46
C ALA A 110 12.60 20.91 -3.16
N GLU A 111 11.91 20.99 -2.02
CA GLU A 111 12.51 21.29 -0.71
C GLU A 111 13.54 20.25 -0.25
N ARG A 112 13.48 19.03 -0.78
CA ARG A 112 14.32 17.88 -0.39
C ARG A 112 15.28 17.42 -1.47
N GLY A 113 15.30 18.09 -2.63
CA GLY A 113 16.12 17.68 -3.78
C GLY A 113 15.70 16.32 -4.34
N LEU A 114 14.40 15.98 -4.30
CA LEU A 114 13.84 14.75 -4.80
C LEU A 114 13.17 14.98 -6.17
N ASP A 115 13.03 13.90 -6.93
CA ASP A 115 12.10 13.87 -8.07
C ASP A 115 10.72 13.42 -7.57
N PRO A 116 9.63 14.13 -7.83
CA PRO A 116 8.29 13.75 -7.39
C PRO A 116 7.81 12.41 -7.94
N TYR A 117 8.38 11.96 -9.06
CA TYR A 117 8.16 10.64 -9.65
C TYR A 117 9.30 9.65 -9.38
N GLY A 118 10.33 10.05 -8.63
CA GLY A 118 11.37 9.14 -8.16
C GLY A 118 10.79 8.08 -7.22
N VAL A 119 11.50 6.97 -7.06
CA VAL A 119 11.11 5.92 -6.11
C VAL A 119 11.28 6.46 -4.68
N PRO A 120 10.18 6.66 -3.92
CA PRO A 120 10.28 7.17 -2.55
C PRO A 120 10.83 6.10 -1.61
N THR A 121 11.51 6.52 -0.56
CA THR A 121 11.72 5.67 0.62
C THR A 121 10.46 5.62 1.49
N LEU A 122 10.35 4.60 2.33
CA LEU A 122 9.26 4.53 3.32
C LEU A 122 9.26 5.74 4.27
N ALA A 123 10.44 6.23 4.65
CA ALA A 123 10.56 7.43 5.49
C ALA A 123 10.05 8.69 4.77
N GLU A 124 10.30 8.82 3.48
CA GLU A 124 9.80 9.93 2.67
C GLU A 124 8.28 9.88 2.50
N LEU A 125 7.68 8.68 2.34
CA LEU A 125 6.23 8.52 2.32
C LEU A 125 5.59 9.00 3.63
N PHE A 126 6.13 8.60 4.79
CA PHE A 126 5.61 9.03 6.09
C PHE A 126 5.78 10.55 6.29
N ALA A 127 6.94 11.09 5.91
CA ALA A 127 7.18 12.53 5.96
C ALA A 127 6.27 13.32 5.01
N PHE A 128 5.95 12.77 3.84
CA PHE A 128 5.02 13.36 2.88
C PHE A 128 3.59 13.42 3.45
N ALA A 129 3.10 12.35 4.04
CA ALA A 129 1.78 12.33 4.68
C ALA A 129 1.71 13.30 5.87
N ALA A 130 2.78 13.42 6.65
CA ALA A 130 2.89 14.42 7.72
C ALA A 130 2.88 15.85 7.16
N ALA A 131 3.57 16.10 6.05
CA ALA A 131 3.55 17.40 5.35
C ALA A 131 2.15 17.73 4.82
N TYR A 132 1.43 16.74 4.26
CA TYR A 132 0.04 16.90 3.82
C TYR A 132 -0.87 17.32 5.00
N ALA A 133 -0.73 16.69 6.16
CA ALA A 133 -1.52 16.97 7.35
C ALA A 133 -1.16 18.30 8.04
N GLY A 134 0.04 18.82 7.78
CA GLY A 134 0.62 20.01 8.40
C GLY A 134 0.46 21.31 7.60
N GLU A 135 1.30 22.29 7.94
CA GLU A 135 1.35 23.60 7.28
C GLU A 135 1.71 23.52 5.78
N PRO A 136 2.63 22.63 5.31
CA PRO A 136 2.88 22.50 3.87
C PRO A 136 1.63 22.12 3.07
N GLY A 137 0.77 21.25 3.61
CA GLY A 137 -0.51 20.90 3.01
C GLY A 137 -1.47 22.10 2.96
N GLU A 138 -1.54 22.89 4.03
CA GLU A 138 -2.33 24.13 4.05
C GLU A 138 -1.87 25.10 2.97
N ARG A 139 -0.57 25.34 2.86
CA ARG A 139 0.00 26.18 1.80
C ARG A 139 -0.21 25.62 0.38
N ALA A 140 -0.43 24.32 0.25
CA ALA A 140 -0.80 23.66 -1.01
C ALA A 140 -2.33 23.66 -1.27
N GLY A 141 -3.13 24.31 -0.41
CA GLY A 141 -4.58 24.47 -0.58
C GLY A 141 -5.40 23.30 -0.01
N LYS A 142 -4.81 22.41 0.80
CA LYS A 142 -5.57 21.33 1.45
C LYS A 142 -6.43 21.88 2.58
N SER A 143 -7.73 21.55 2.56
CA SER A 143 -8.68 21.99 3.59
C SER A 143 -8.32 21.44 4.97
N ALA A 144 -8.80 22.08 6.04
CA ALA A 144 -8.61 21.60 7.40
C ALA A 144 -9.14 20.15 7.59
N THR A 145 -10.27 19.83 6.97
CA THR A 145 -10.88 18.48 7.00
C THR A 145 -9.97 17.44 6.35
N LEU A 146 -9.42 17.72 5.17
CA LEU A 146 -8.50 16.80 4.48
C LEU A 146 -7.23 16.58 5.30
N ARG A 147 -6.67 17.66 5.85
CA ARG A 147 -5.47 17.59 6.69
C ARG A 147 -5.71 16.81 7.98
N ASP A 148 -6.89 16.95 8.58
CA ASP A 148 -7.26 16.20 9.78
C ASP A 148 -7.39 14.71 9.48
N ARG A 149 -8.07 14.32 8.40
CA ARG A 149 -8.15 12.92 7.98
C ARG A 149 -6.78 12.32 7.70
N ALA A 150 -5.90 13.04 7.04
CA ALA A 150 -4.54 12.58 6.75
C ALA A 150 -3.70 12.31 8.02
N ARG A 151 -4.01 12.96 9.17
CA ARG A 151 -3.37 12.62 10.47
C ARG A 151 -3.68 11.21 10.93
N HIS A 152 -4.81 10.66 10.49
CA HIS A 152 -5.33 9.35 10.92
C HIS A 152 -5.21 8.27 9.85
N VAL A 153 -4.73 8.60 8.64
CA VAL A 153 -4.59 7.64 7.56
C VAL A 153 -3.71 6.46 7.99
N VAL A 154 -4.18 5.24 7.71
CA VAL A 154 -3.43 4.01 7.95
C VAL A 154 -2.49 3.76 6.77
N PHE A 155 -1.25 3.40 7.06
CA PHE A 155 -0.27 2.95 6.07
C PHE A 155 -0.32 1.42 6.00
N ASP A 156 -0.79 0.88 4.89
CA ASP A 156 -0.90 -0.55 4.66
C ASP A 156 0.24 -0.99 3.73
N LEU A 157 1.25 -1.63 4.29
CA LEU A 157 2.55 -1.86 3.68
C LEU A 157 2.67 -3.32 3.23
N GLU A 158 2.65 -3.56 1.92
CA GLU A 158 2.95 -4.89 1.39
C GLU A 158 4.46 -5.15 1.41
N LEU A 159 4.89 -6.13 2.21
CA LEU A 159 6.25 -6.66 2.14
C LEU A 159 6.33 -7.63 0.96
N LYS A 160 7.04 -7.23 -0.11
CA LYS A 160 7.07 -7.96 -1.40
C LYS A 160 7.89 -9.26 -1.34
N ARG A 161 7.73 -10.02 -0.27
CA ARG A 161 8.35 -11.32 -0.15
C ARG A 161 7.65 -12.36 -1.00
N VAL A 162 8.46 -13.10 -1.75
CA VAL A 162 8.00 -14.29 -2.46
C VAL A 162 8.30 -15.50 -1.55
N PRO A 163 7.30 -16.31 -1.17
CA PRO A 163 7.50 -17.45 -0.30
C PRO A 163 8.60 -18.38 -0.83
N PHE A 164 9.55 -18.74 0.06
CA PHE A 164 10.71 -19.59 -0.23
C PHE A 164 11.75 -19.02 -1.24
N HIS A 165 11.61 -17.73 -1.63
CA HIS A 165 12.53 -17.01 -2.52
C HIS A 165 13.09 -15.77 -1.82
N PRO A 166 13.99 -15.93 -0.82
CA PRO A 166 14.54 -14.79 -0.06
C PRO A 166 15.33 -13.84 -0.95
N GLU A 167 15.85 -14.31 -2.08
CA GLU A 167 16.56 -13.49 -3.07
C GLU A 167 15.68 -12.40 -3.71
N ALA A 168 14.35 -12.52 -3.67
CA ALA A 168 13.45 -11.48 -4.17
C ALA A 168 13.63 -10.15 -3.42
N ILE A 169 13.87 -10.21 -2.11
CA ILE A 169 14.20 -9.05 -1.26
C ILE A 169 15.73 -8.94 -1.07
N GLY A 170 16.45 -10.07 -1.10
CA GLY A 170 17.90 -10.11 -0.98
C GLY A 170 18.44 -9.90 0.44
N ASP A 171 17.66 -10.27 1.46
CA ASP A 171 18.05 -10.17 2.87
C ASP A 171 18.15 -11.54 3.58
N ASP A 172 18.31 -11.51 4.92
CA ASP A 172 18.55 -12.67 5.79
C ASP A 172 17.28 -13.41 6.23
N PHE A 173 16.12 -13.18 5.61
CA PHE A 173 14.86 -13.79 6.02
C PHE A 173 14.76 -15.28 5.63
N ILE A 174 14.60 -16.15 6.62
CA ILE A 174 14.44 -17.59 6.44
C ILE A 174 13.06 -18.13 6.89
N GLY A 175 12.12 -17.24 7.27
CA GLY A 175 10.75 -17.59 7.65
C GLY A 175 10.50 -17.79 9.15
N GLU A 176 11.48 -17.67 10.02
CA GLU A 176 11.38 -17.90 11.47
C GLU A 176 11.38 -16.59 12.27
N SER A 177 12.35 -15.73 12.01
CA SER A 177 12.54 -14.43 12.64
C SER A 177 12.46 -13.32 11.59
N ALA A 178 12.27 -12.08 12.05
CA ALA A 178 12.23 -10.91 11.20
C ALA A 178 13.55 -10.73 10.44
N GLY A 179 13.47 -10.60 9.12
CA GLY A 179 14.59 -10.26 8.25
C GLY A 179 14.92 -8.76 8.32
N LEU A 180 15.87 -8.32 7.50
CA LEU A 180 16.27 -6.92 7.49
C LEU A 180 15.11 -6.01 7.05
N LEU A 181 14.30 -6.40 6.07
CA LEU A 181 13.15 -5.63 5.61
C LEU A 181 12.17 -5.36 6.77
N GLU A 182 11.74 -6.40 7.50
CA GLU A 182 10.80 -6.26 8.63
C GLU A 182 11.38 -5.34 9.71
N ARG A 183 12.64 -5.52 10.08
CA ARG A 183 13.30 -4.69 11.10
C ARG A 183 13.34 -3.22 10.66
N ARG A 184 13.71 -2.93 9.42
CA ARG A 184 13.75 -1.57 8.87
C ARG A 184 12.39 -0.92 8.79
N VAL A 185 11.35 -1.67 8.43
CA VAL A 185 9.97 -1.17 8.43
C VAL A 185 9.55 -0.75 9.84
N VAL A 186 9.79 -1.60 10.84
CA VAL A 186 9.47 -1.31 12.24
C VAL A 186 10.26 -0.08 12.74
N GLU A 187 11.57 -0.03 12.50
CA GLU A 187 12.42 1.10 12.87
C GLU A 187 11.91 2.41 12.25
N THR A 188 11.59 2.39 10.95
CA THR A 188 11.12 3.57 10.22
C THR A 188 9.75 4.04 10.73
N ALA A 189 8.81 3.11 10.96
CA ALA A 189 7.48 3.45 11.46
C ALA A 189 7.51 4.00 12.89
N ARG A 190 8.36 3.45 13.76
CA ARG A 190 8.59 3.96 15.13
C ARG A 190 9.25 5.35 15.12
N ALA A 191 10.28 5.54 14.30
CA ALA A 191 10.97 6.83 14.16
C ALA A 191 10.04 7.94 13.67
N ALA A 192 9.11 7.60 12.78
CA ALA A 192 8.08 8.53 12.28
C ALA A 192 6.87 8.72 13.23
N GLY A 193 6.79 7.96 14.33
CA GLY A 193 5.64 8.00 15.25
C GLY A 193 4.34 7.45 14.68
N VAL A 194 4.41 6.58 13.67
CA VAL A 194 3.22 6.06 12.95
C VAL A 194 2.99 4.56 13.14
N ALA A 195 3.77 3.89 13.99
CA ALA A 195 3.66 2.44 14.18
C ALA A 195 2.24 1.99 14.54
N GLY A 196 1.52 2.72 15.40
CA GLY A 196 0.14 2.40 15.80
C GLY A 196 -0.93 2.62 14.71
N ARG A 197 -0.56 3.22 13.57
CA ARG A 197 -1.41 3.35 12.37
C ARG A 197 -0.72 2.78 11.12
N THR A 198 0.14 1.80 11.34
CA THR A 198 0.79 1.00 10.29
C THR A 198 0.21 -0.40 10.33
N ARG A 199 -0.12 -0.92 9.17
CA ARG A 199 -0.45 -2.32 8.91
C ARG A 199 0.60 -2.90 7.97
N VAL A 200 0.97 -4.14 8.19
CA VAL A 200 1.82 -4.88 7.25
C VAL A 200 1.06 -6.04 6.66
N ARG A 201 1.21 -6.23 5.35
CA ARG A 201 0.67 -7.38 4.63
C ARG A 201 1.75 -8.08 3.83
N SER A 202 1.57 -9.35 3.54
CA SER A 202 2.45 -10.10 2.64
C SER A 202 1.76 -11.37 2.16
N PHE A 203 2.15 -11.86 0.98
CA PHE A 203 1.86 -13.23 0.53
C PHE A 203 2.71 -14.26 1.28
N ASP A 204 3.87 -13.88 1.81
CA ASP A 204 4.60 -14.70 2.76
C ASP A 204 4.13 -14.42 4.19
N HIS A 205 3.13 -15.17 4.65
CA HIS A 205 2.54 -15.00 5.98
C HIS A 205 3.53 -15.19 7.13
N ARG A 206 4.69 -15.86 6.86
CA ARG A 206 5.77 -16.00 7.84
C ARG A 206 6.41 -14.66 8.16
N SER A 207 6.52 -13.77 7.16
CA SER A 207 7.01 -12.39 7.29
C SER A 207 6.11 -11.58 8.22
N VAL A 208 4.77 -11.63 8.00
CA VAL A 208 3.79 -10.98 8.87
C VAL A 208 3.95 -11.48 10.31
N ARG A 209 4.00 -12.80 10.51
CA ARG A 209 4.17 -13.41 11.83
C ARG A 209 5.48 -12.99 12.51
N ALA A 210 6.57 -12.93 11.75
CA ALA A 210 7.88 -12.55 12.27
C ALA A 210 7.91 -11.07 12.68
N LEU A 211 7.33 -10.18 11.90
CA LEU A 211 7.22 -8.76 12.23
C LEU A 211 6.35 -8.54 13.47
N ARG A 212 5.18 -9.20 13.53
CA ARG A 212 4.26 -9.09 14.68
C ARG A 212 4.90 -9.50 16.01
N LYS A 213 5.87 -10.40 15.99
CA LYS A 213 6.62 -10.79 17.21
C LYS A 213 7.49 -9.65 17.76
N ILE A 214 8.05 -8.80 16.89
CA ILE A 214 8.96 -7.70 17.28
C ILE A 214 8.26 -6.34 17.39
N ALA A 215 7.06 -6.22 16.83
CA ALA A 215 6.26 -4.99 16.81
C ALA A 215 4.75 -5.32 16.93
N PRO A 216 4.27 -5.70 18.13
CA PRO A 216 2.87 -6.03 18.34
C PRO A 216 1.91 -4.85 18.16
N GLU A 217 2.38 -3.62 18.15
CA GLU A 217 1.62 -2.40 17.87
C GLU A 217 1.33 -2.19 16.38
N ILE A 218 2.08 -2.84 15.47
CA ILE A 218 1.83 -2.80 14.03
C ILE A 218 0.80 -3.88 13.69
N GLU A 219 -0.29 -3.54 13.02
CA GLU A 219 -1.31 -4.51 12.64
C GLU A 219 -0.81 -5.44 11.53
N GLY A 220 -1.21 -6.72 11.59
CA GLY A 220 -0.89 -7.71 10.55
C GLY A 220 -2.08 -8.00 9.65
N ALA A 221 -1.82 -8.19 8.35
CA ALA A 221 -2.77 -8.67 7.37
C ALA A 221 -2.17 -9.79 6.51
N VAL A 222 -2.99 -10.74 6.07
CA VAL A 222 -2.57 -11.83 5.19
C VAL A 222 -3.13 -11.62 3.79
N LEU A 223 -2.24 -11.58 2.78
CA LEU A 223 -2.63 -11.55 1.36
C LEU A 223 -2.84 -12.97 0.85
N VAL A 224 -3.89 -13.17 0.07
CA VAL A 224 -4.17 -14.43 -0.61
C VAL A 224 -4.61 -14.17 -2.04
N ALA A 225 -3.98 -14.86 -2.99
CA ALA A 225 -4.32 -14.83 -4.41
C ALA A 225 -4.56 -16.25 -4.95
N ASP A 226 -5.29 -16.32 -6.03
CA ASP A 226 -5.45 -17.51 -6.89
C ASP A 226 -5.90 -18.79 -6.16
N THR A 227 -6.54 -18.63 -4.99
CA THR A 227 -7.11 -19.74 -4.22
C THR A 227 -8.25 -19.28 -3.32
N ALA A 228 -9.23 -20.15 -3.11
CA ALA A 228 -10.28 -19.99 -2.11
C ALA A 228 -9.83 -20.66 -0.79
N VAL A 229 -9.63 -19.87 0.24
CA VAL A 229 -9.20 -20.36 1.56
C VAL A 229 -10.39 -20.95 2.31
N VAL A 230 -10.27 -22.17 2.79
CA VAL A 230 -11.36 -22.88 3.50
C VAL A 230 -11.66 -22.20 4.85
N ASP A 231 -10.61 -21.78 5.56
CA ASP A 231 -10.72 -21.10 6.86
C ASP A 231 -9.84 -19.86 6.90
N PRO A 232 -10.37 -18.70 6.47
CA PRO A 232 -9.61 -17.45 6.47
C PRO A 232 -9.26 -16.96 7.87
N ALA A 233 -10.08 -17.25 8.88
CA ALA A 233 -9.80 -16.87 10.27
C ALA A 233 -8.60 -17.63 10.83
N GLU A 234 -8.49 -18.92 10.54
CA GLU A 234 -7.35 -19.74 10.98
C GLU A 234 -6.04 -19.29 10.30
N VAL A 235 -6.08 -18.98 9.00
CA VAL A 235 -4.90 -18.46 8.29
C VAL A 235 -4.42 -17.15 8.91
N ALA A 236 -5.32 -16.20 9.14
CA ALA A 236 -4.97 -14.92 9.76
C ALA A 236 -4.44 -15.12 11.19
N ARG A 237 -5.12 -15.92 12.01
CA ARG A 237 -4.71 -16.21 13.39
C ARG A 237 -3.30 -16.79 13.47
N ARG A 238 -2.95 -17.76 12.60
CA ARG A 238 -1.59 -18.38 12.57
C ARG A 238 -0.50 -17.38 12.17
N ALA A 239 -0.84 -16.37 11.40
CA ALA A 239 0.07 -15.28 11.05
C ALA A 239 0.11 -14.16 12.11
N GLY A 240 -0.73 -14.22 13.15
CA GLY A 240 -0.91 -13.10 14.10
C GLY A 240 -1.53 -11.87 13.46
N ALA A 241 -2.32 -12.07 12.41
CA ALA A 241 -2.98 -11.03 11.63
C ALA A 241 -4.44 -10.83 12.08
N ALA A 242 -4.93 -9.60 11.95
CA ALA A 242 -6.32 -9.21 12.24
C ALA A 242 -7.14 -8.98 10.95
N VAL A 243 -6.49 -9.02 9.79
CA VAL A 243 -7.10 -8.70 8.50
C VAL A 243 -6.77 -9.81 7.48
N TYR A 244 -7.79 -10.24 6.75
CA TYR A 244 -7.72 -11.13 5.61
C TYR A 244 -7.91 -10.31 4.33
N CYS A 245 -6.92 -10.34 3.44
CA CYS A 245 -6.90 -9.57 2.20
C CYS A 245 -6.86 -10.52 0.98
N PRO A 246 -8.00 -11.09 0.57
CA PRO A 246 -8.07 -11.98 -0.58
C PRO A 246 -8.16 -11.22 -1.90
N SER A 247 -7.73 -11.86 -3.00
CA SER A 247 -8.23 -11.48 -4.33
C SER A 247 -9.75 -11.66 -4.36
N TYR A 248 -10.47 -10.59 -4.73
CA TYR A 248 -11.95 -10.58 -4.71
C TYR A 248 -12.60 -11.59 -5.66
N THR A 249 -11.84 -12.08 -6.64
CA THR A 249 -12.29 -13.12 -7.60
C THR A 249 -12.32 -14.50 -6.98
N PHE A 250 -11.65 -14.71 -5.86
CA PHE A 250 -11.59 -15.96 -5.09
C PHE A 250 -12.26 -15.84 -3.72
N LEU A 251 -13.15 -14.85 -3.55
CA LEU A 251 -13.89 -14.59 -2.33
C LEU A 251 -15.38 -14.84 -2.55
N ASP A 252 -16.04 -15.46 -1.59
CA ASP A 252 -17.49 -15.60 -1.49
C ASP A 252 -18.02 -15.09 -0.13
N GLU A 253 -19.36 -15.02 -0.02
CA GLU A 253 -20.03 -14.56 1.21
C GLU A 253 -19.75 -15.47 2.41
N GLU A 254 -19.60 -16.79 2.17
CA GLU A 254 -19.30 -17.74 3.24
C GLU A 254 -17.93 -17.50 3.86
N GLN A 255 -16.92 -17.21 3.04
CA GLN A 255 -15.58 -16.87 3.51
C GLN A 255 -15.58 -15.57 4.32
N VAL A 256 -16.35 -14.55 3.91
CA VAL A 256 -16.53 -13.31 4.69
C VAL A 256 -17.12 -13.62 6.06
N ARG A 257 -18.21 -14.40 6.10
CA ARG A 257 -18.88 -14.80 7.33
C ARG A 257 -17.96 -15.64 8.25
N LYS A 258 -17.15 -16.54 7.70
CA LYS A 258 -16.18 -17.34 8.45
C LYS A 258 -15.06 -16.47 9.06
N ALA A 259 -14.54 -15.52 8.28
CA ALA A 259 -13.53 -14.57 8.78
C ALA A 259 -14.09 -13.77 9.97
N HIS A 260 -15.30 -13.21 9.82
CA HIS A 260 -15.99 -12.45 10.87
C HIS A 260 -16.28 -13.30 12.12
N ALA A 261 -16.69 -14.55 11.95
CA ALA A 261 -16.91 -15.46 13.09
C ALA A 261 -15.64 -15.69 13.91
N GLY A 262 -14.47 -15.63 13.26
CA GLY A 262 -13.16 -15.67 13.91
C GLY A 262 -12.60 -14.32 14.35
N GLY A 263 -13.36 -13.22 14.23
CA GLY A 263 -12.93 -11.88 14.61
C GLY A 263 -11.95 -11.22 13.63
N VAL A 264 -11.88 -11.70 12.39
CA VAL A 264 -10.96 -11.22 11.35
C VAL A 264 -11.72 -10.34 10.35
N ARG A 265 -11.19 -9.13 10.08
CA ARG A 265 -11.72 -8.22 9.06
C ARG A 265 -11.36 -8.69 7.66
N VAL A 266 -12.18 -8.33 6.67
CA VAL A 266 -12.00 -8.72 5.26
C VAL A 266 -11.84 -7.49 4.38
N LEU A 267 -10.65 -7.31 3.78
CA LEU A 267 -10.30 -6.23 2.85
C LEU A 267 -9.85 -6.81 1.51
N PRO A 268 -10.76 -7.13 0.58
CA PRO A 268 -10.40 -7.69 -0.73
C PRO A 268 -9.75 -6.67 -1.66
N TRP A 269 -8.94 -7.16 -2.60
CA TRP A 269 -8.18 -6.40 -3.58
C TRP A 269 -8.28 -7.04 -4.98
N THR A 270 -8.00 -6.36 -6.10
CA THR A 270 -8.12 -4.92 -6.33
C THR A 270 -9.42 -4.69 -7.05
N VAL A 271 -10.37 -4.00 -6.44
CA VAL A 271 -11.78 -3.94 -6.86
C VAL A 271 -12.06 -2.59 -7.53
N ASN A 272 -12.32 -2.61 -8.84
CA ASN A 272 -12.37 -1.40 -9.67
C ASN A 272 -13.71 -1.16 -10.38
N ASP A 273 -14.69 -2.04 -10.23
CA ASP A 273 -15.97 -1.91 -10.90
C ASP A 273 -17.15 -1.89 -9.91
N ALA A 274 -18.20 -1.14 -10.29
CA ALA A 274 -19.36 -0.91 -9.44
C ALA A 274 -20.19 -2.18 -9.16
N GLY A 275 -20.15 -3.16 -10.06
CA GLY A 275 -20.83 -4.44 -9.85
C GLY A 275 -20.17 -5.26 -8.76
N ALA A 276 -18.83 -5.31 -8.76
CA ALA A 276 -18.07 -5.97 -7.71
C ALA A 276 -18.19 -5.19 -6.37
N TRP A 277 -18.16 -3.85 -6.36
CA TRP A 277 -18.40 -3.05 -5.16
C TRP A 277 -19.74 -3.40 -4.52
N ARG A 278 -20.82 -3.37 -5.31
CA ARG A 278 -22.17 -3.71 -4.82
C ARG A 278 -22.21 -5.09 -4.18
N ARG A 279 -21.68 -6.10 -4.85
CA ARG A 279 -21.66 -7.49 -4.38
C ARG A 279 -20.89 -7.63 -3.07
N LEU A 280 -19.69 -7.08 -3.00
CA LEU A 280 -18.82 -7.19 -1.82
C LEU A 280 -19.38 -6.41 -0.62
N LEU A 281 -19.96 -5.23 -0.85
CA LEU A 281 -20.67 -4.48 0.18
C LEU A 281 -21.88 -5.26 0.72
N ALA A 282 -22.64 -5.95 -0.17
CA ALA A 282 -23.75 -6.80 0.26
C ALA A 282 -23.28 -7.99 1.12
N TRP A 283 -22.08 -8.51 0.88
CA TRP A 283 -21.46 -9.55 1.73
C TRP A 283 -20.91 -9.02 3.04
N GLY A 284 -20.89 -7.70 3.23
CA GLY A 284 -20.47 -7.06 4.46
C GLY A 284 -18.96 -7.02 4.67
N VAL A 285 -18.15 -6.94 3.61
CA VAL A 285 -16.69 -6.76 3.75
C VAL A 285 -16.38 -5.46 4.51
N ASP A 286 -15.26 -5.43 5.24
CA ASP A 286 -14.91 -4.32 6.14
C ASP A 286 -14.25 -3.15 5.40
N GLY A 287 -13.86 -3.34 4.14
CA GLY A 287 -13.27 -2.32 3.29
C GLY A 287 -12.94 -2.85 1.91
N LEU A 288 -12.43 -2.00 1.03
CA LEU A 288 -12.02 -2.35 -0.33
C LEU A 288 -10.74 -1.64 -0.73
N THR A 289 -9.80 -2.41 -1.31
CA THR A 289 -8.62 -1.86 -2.00
C THR A 289 -8.99 -1.58 -3.46
N THR A 290 -8.80 -0.33 -3.91
CA THR A 290 -9.15 0.10 -5.28
C THR A 290 -8.09 0.98 -5.91
N ASP A 291 -7.94 0.89 -7.23
CA ASP A 291 -7.13 1.82 -8.03
C ASP A 291 -7.81 3.20 -8.19
N PHE A 292 -9.13 3.29 -7.97
CA PHE A 292 -9.95 4.48 -8.18
C PHE A 292 -10.65 4.92 -6.89
N PRO A 293 -9.90 5.41 -5.88
CA PRO A 293 -10.47 5.77 -4.58
C PRO A 293 -11.51 6.89 -4.67
N ASP A 294 -11.35 7.84 -5.60
CA ASP A 294 -12.30 8.91 -5.89
C ASP A 294 -13.65 8.37 -6.36
N ARG A 295 -13.65 7.37 -7.25
CA ARG A 295 -14.88 6.76 -7.78
C ARG A 295 -15.59 5.93 -6.72
N LEU A 296 -14.84 5.16 -5.91
CA LEU A 296 -15.42 4.39 -4.81
C LEU A 296 -15.98 5.33 -3.73
N ALA A 297 -15.27 6.42 -3.38
CA ALA A 297 -15.77 7.44 -2.45
C ALA A 297 -17.10 8.04 -2.93
N ALA A 298 -17.16 8.43 -4.22
CA ALA A 298 -18.39 8.96 -4.82
C ALA A 298 -19.53 7.93 -4.87
N TYR A 299 -19.21 6.65 -5.07
CA TYR A 299 -20.20 5.56 -5.05
C TYR A 299 -20.80 5.38 -3.64
N LEU A 300 -19.96 5.36 -2.61
CA LEU A 300 -20.40 5.22 -1.22
C LEU A 300 -21.23 6.41 -0.76
N GLN A 301 -20.88 7.65 -1.14
CA GLN A 301 -21.62 8.87 -0.81
C GLN A 301 -23.03 8.90 -1.45
N LYS A 302 -23.22 8.30 -2.61
CA LYS A 302 -24.54 8.20 -3.30
C LYS A 302 -25.44 7.12 -2.70
N GLY A 303 -25.10 6.56 -1.55
CA GLY A 303 -25.85 5.50 -0.90
C GLY A 303 -25.71 4.17 -1.62
N GLY A 304 -24.48 3.82 -2.01
CA GLY A 304 -24.09 2.50 -2.58
C GLY A 304 -24.41 1.36 -1.61
N THR A 305 -25.67 1.27 -1.22
CA THR A 305 -26.26 0.14 -0.50
C THR A 305 -26.72 -0.88 -1.54
N ALA A 306 -26.64 -2.14 -1.15
CA ALA A 306 -27.31 -3.21 -1.86
C ALA A 306 -28.79 -2.82 -2.04
N GLY A 307 -29.17 -2.46 -3.27
CA GLY A 307 -30.55 -2.36 -3.70
C GLY A 307 -31.00 -3.71 -4.18
#